data_c33e8fca39cdcd7e058aaeac7e279a88
#
_entry.id   c33e8fca39cdcd7e058aaeac7e279a88
#
_cell.length_a   1.000
_cell.length_b   1.000
_cell.length_c   1.000
_cell.angle_alpha   90.00
_cell.angle_beta   90.00
_cell.angle_gamma   90.00
#
_symmetry.space_group_name_H-M   'P 1'
#
loop_
_entity.id
_entity.type
_entity.pdbx_description
1 polymer ?
#
loop_
_entity_poly.entity_id
_entity_poly.type
_entity_poly.pdbx_seq_one_letter_code
_entity_poly.pdbx_strand_id
1 'polypeptide(L)'
;LTAFALRILGQVNQYINLDKMSVCDSLLWLIDNCQMSDGSFNEFSNYQPVKLQGTLPREAKEKSLYLTAFSIIGIDKSMKICPTQKIHDARSRAGDYLVQNVQQTQSPFTMAITAYALALLDPNRGAARAAFSALRREAFVKGDPPIYRFWKDAFKAQEQPTPSSVTAQMVETTAYALLTTLLRGDGDYAKPIIKWLSEEQRYGGGFYSTQDTINALEALTEYSLLVKRLHLDMDVKVSYKNGGPLNLFKLTEDKFVGRTITAPLQDDLYVSTGSGTGIATVNVRTVYNTIGTSEESCNFELKIVPKRDDGRIKREGEPLGRLEACAKYRPSAREPRSGSAHAVMDIGLVSGVEANPEDLSTASIQEWFFPYCLYMTELQYLLFFIFFCALQLASGVDQLIADYEIKDGHVILQIDSVPAHKFLCVGFRISELFRVGMLNPATFTVYEYHAPGMCSSSSH
;
A
#
# COMPACT_ATOMS: atom_id res chain seq x y z
N LEU A 1 -10.82 -10.24 2.49
CA LEU A 1 -11.15 -9.67 1.17
C LEU A 1 -12.62 -9.27 1.06
N THR A 2 -13.56 -10.16 1.31
CA THR A 2 -15.01 -9.88 1.16
C THR A 2 -15.45 -8.68 2.00
N ALA A 3 -15.04 -8.58 3.26
CA ALA A 3 -15.36 -7.43 4.11
C ALA A 3 -14.76 -6.11 3.55
N PHE A 4 -13.56 -6.17 2.96
CA PHE A 4 -12.94 -5.03 2.29
C PHE A 4 -13.71 -4.60 1.06
N ALA A 5 -14.06 -5.55 0.17
CA ALA A 5 -14.86 -5.26 -1.01
C ALA A 5 -16.22 -4.65 -0.64
N LEU A 6 -16.90 -5.19 0.36
CA LEU A 6 -18.17 -4.67 0.87
C LEU A 6 -18.05 -3.23 1.40
N ARG A 7 -16.96 -2.92 2.11
CA ARG A 7 -16.66 -1.55 2.56
C ARG A 7 -16.60 -0.58 1.37
N ILE A 8 -15.82 -0.93 0.34
CA ILE A 8 -15.66 -0.08 -0.85
C ILE A 8 -16.96 0.03 -1.63
N LEU A 9 -17.65 -1.10 -1.90
CA LEU A 9 -18.93 -1.11 -2.61
C LEU A 9 -19.99 -0.27 -1.88
N GLY A 10 -20.02 -0.36 -0.54
CA GLY A 10 -20.91 0.47 0.27
C GLY A 10 -20.64 1.98 0.13
N GLN A 11 -19.38 2.38 0.06
CA GLN A 11 -18.98 3.77 -0.10
C GLN A 11 -19.27 4.31 -1.50
N VAL A 12 -19.00 3.52 -2.56
CA VAL A 12 -19.19 3.98 -3.94
C VAL A 12 -20.62 3.88 -4.45
N ASN A 13 -21.52 3.21 -3.73
CA ASN A 13 -22.93 3.03 -4.13
C ASN A 13 -23.68 4.34 -4.41
N GLN A 14 -23.27 5.44 -3.80
CA GLN A 14 -23.86 6.76 -4.06
C GLN A 14 -23.37 7.42 -5.35
N TYR A 15 -22.25 6.93 -5.93
CA TYR A 15 -21.62 7.52 -7.12
C TYR A 15 -21.79 6.67 -8.37
N ILE A 16 -21.94 5.35 -8.22
CA ILE A 16 -22.07 4.40 -9.33
C ILE A 16 -23.27 3.49 -9.13
N ASN A 17 -23.84 3.02 -10.23
CA ASN A 17 -24.92 2.03 -10.18
C ASN A 17 -24.33 0.64 -9.99
N LEU A 18 -24.59 0.04 -8.82
CA LEU A 18 -24.12 -1.29 -8.45
C LEU A 18 -25.22 -2.33 -8.65
N ASP A 19 -24.83 -3.55 -8.96
CA ASP A 19 -25.72 -4.70 -8.82
C ASP A 19 -25.93 -5.01 -7.33
N LYS A 20 -27.05 -4.52 -6.82
CA LYS A 20 -27.43 -4.66 -5.41
C LYS A 20 -27.60 -6.10 -4.96
N MET A 21 -28.02 -7.00 -5.89
CA MET A 21 -28.21 -8.42 -5.57
C MET A 21 -26.86 -9.05 -5.26
N SER A 22 -25.86 -8.89 -6.12
CA SER A 22 -24.52 -9.44 -5.91
C SER A 22 -23.85 -8.90 -4.65
N VAL A 23 -24.07 -7.63 -4.32
CA VAL A 23 -23.56 -7.05 -3.06
C VAL A 23 -24.27 -7.67 -1.85
N CYS A 24 -25.58 -7.86 -1.94
CA CYS A 24 -26.38 -8.47 -0.89
C CYS A 24 -25.97 -9.93 -0.64
N ASP A 25 -25.81 -10.71 -1.72
CA ASP A 25 -25.37 -12.10 -1.64
C ASP A 25 -23.98 -12.22 -1.02
N SER A 26 -23.05 -11.35 -1.40
CA SER A 26 -21.71 -11.29 -0.81
C SER A 26 -21.72 -10.95 0.67
N LEU A 27 -22.62 -10.04 1.09
CA LEU A 27 -22.79 -9.67 2.50
C LEU A 27 -23.38 -10.82 3.32
N LEU A 28 -24.39 -11.48 2.80
CA LEU A 28 -25.00 -12.66 3.44
C LEU A 28 -24.00 -13.82 3.49
N TRP A 29 -23.22 -14.04 2.43
CA TRP A 29 -22.17 -15.03 2.40
C TRP A 29 -21.11 -14.79 3.49
N LEU A 30 -20.67 -13.54 3.67
CA LEU A 30 -19.71 -13.19 4.72
C LEU A 30 -20.25 -13.56 6.11
N ILE A 31 -21.51 -13.28 6.37
CA ILE A 31 -22.15 -13.59 7.64
C ILE A 31 -22.28 -15.11 7.84
N ASP A 32 -22.76 -15.82 6.83
CA ASP A 32 -23.05 -17.25 6.93
C ASP A 32 -21.80 -18.12 7.05
N ASN A 33 -20.71 -17.70 6.41
CA ASN A 33 -19.51 -18.52 6.30
C ASN A 33 -18.35 -18.06 7.20
N CYS A 34 -18.35 -16.80 7.66
CA CYS A 34 -17.22 -16.27 8.41
C CYS A 34 -17.57 -15.82 9.83
N GLN A 35 -18.86 -15.62 10.18
CA GLN A 35 -19.26 -15.27 11.55
C GLN A 35 -19.43 -16.53 12.41
N MET A 36 -18.76 -16.53 13.55
CA MET A 36 -18.82 -17.60 14.54
C MET A 36 -20.03 -17.44 15.47
N SER A 37 -20.35 -18.49 16.24
CA SER A 37 -21.46 -18.49 17.19
C SER A 37 -21.33 -17.44 18.30
N ASP A 38 -20.09 -17.09 18.67
CA ASP A 38 -19.79 -16.04 19.66
C ASP A 38 -19.87 -14.61 19.09
N GLY A 39 -20.14 -14.47 17.79
CA GLY A 39 -20.24 -13.21 17.09
C GLY A 39 -18.94 -12.74 16.42
N SER A 40 -17.81 -13.39 16.67
CA SER A 40 -16.53 -13.08 16.04
C SER A 40 -16.52 -13.41 14.55
N PHE A 41 -15.63 -12.76 13.81
CA PHE A 41 -15.35 -13.12 12.42
C PHE A 41 -13.96 -13.71 12.30
N ASN A 42 -13.85 -14.81 11.54
CA ASN A 42 -12.60 -15.50 11.28
C ASN A 42 -12.33 -15.66 9.78
N GLU A 43 -11.05 -15.73 9.44
CA GLU A 43 -10.58 -15.99 8.07
C GLU A 43 -10.22 -17.46 7.93
N PHE A 44 -10.88 -18.14 7.00
CA PHE A 44 -10.68 -19.57 6.72
C PHE A 44 -9.91 -19.82 5.42
N SER A 45 -9.66 -18.78 4.63
CA SER A 45 -8.91 -18.89 3.38
C SER A 45 -7.41 -19.02 3.64
N ASN A 46 -6.76 -19.91 2.90
CA ASN A 46 -5.31 -19.99 2.85
C ASN A 46 -4.71 -18.89 1.94
N TYR A 47 -5.54 -18.26 1.12
CA TYR A 47 -5.12 -17.16 0.25
C TYR A 47 -5.13 -15.84 1.01
N GLN A 48 -3.98 -15.26 1.17
CA GLN A 48 -3.80 -13.96 1.79
C GLN A 48 -3.16 -13.01 0.78
N PRO A 49 -3.92 -12.10 0.16
CA PRO A 49 -3.38 -11.16 -0.82
C PRO A 49 -2.48 -10.14 -0.12
N VAL A 50 -1.18 -10.30 -0.28
CA VAL A 50 -0.15 -9.47 0.38
C VAL A 50 -0.33 -7.98 0.06
N LYS A 51 -0.78 -7.64 -1.14
CA LYS A 51 -1.03 -6.25 -1.56
C LYS A 51 -2.14 -5.54 -0.80
N LEU A 52 -3.15 -6.28 -0.37
CA LEU A 52 -4.32 -5.73 0.34
C LEU A 52 -4.22 -5.89 1.85
N GLN A 53 -3.24 -6.64 2.32
CA GLN A 53 -3.02 -6.80 3.74
C GLN A 53 -2.33 -5.55 4.29
N GLY A 54 -3.05 -4.84 5.16
CA GLY A 54 -2.41 -4.14 6.25
C GLY A 54 -1.69 -5.13 7.18
N THR A 55 -1.02 -4.65 8.17
CA THR A 55 -0.32 -5.50 9.14
C THR A 55 -1.34 -6.24 10.00
N LEU A 56 -1.65 -7.51 9.67
CA LEU A 56 -2.52 -8.33 10.52
C LEU A 56 -1.82 -8.63 11.85
N PRO A 57 -2.52 -8.53 12.97
CA PRO A 57 -1.99 -8.96 14.26
C PRO A 57 -1.55 -10.44 14.22
N ARG A 58 -0.41 -10.73 14.82
CA ARG A 58 0.14 -12.11 14.86
C ARG A 58 -0.55 -12.98 15.92
N GLU A 59 -0.96 -12.37 17.01
CA GLU A 59 -1.65 -13.08 18.08
C GLU A 59 -3.08 -13.41 17.68
N ALA A 60 -3.52 -14.66 17.90
CA ALA A 60 -4.81 -15.17 17.45
C ALA A 60 -6.00 -14.34 17.97
N LYS A 61 -5.97 -13.92 19.25
CA LYS A 61 -7.02 -13.08 19.83
C LYS A 61 -7.08 -11.68 19.23
N GLU A 62 -5.94 -11.02 19.07
CA GLU A 62 -5.82 -9.72 18.41
C GLU A 62 -6.29 -9.81 16.96
N LYS A 63 -5.95 -10.89 16.25
CA LYS A 63 -6.41 -11.16 14.88
C LYS A 63 -7.93 -11.28 14.80
N SER A 64 -8.56 -12.02 15.73
CA SER A 64 -10.02 -12.17 15.77
C SER A 64 -10.73 -10.85 16.08
N LEU A 65 -10.20 -10.04 17.02
CA LEU A 65 -10.71 -8.70 17.30
C LEU A 65 -10.60 -7.79 16.08
N TYR A 66 -9.43 -7.77 15.45
CA TYR A 66 -9.20 -6.99 14.23
C TYR A 66 -10.18 -7.38 13.11
N LEU A 67 -10.28 -8.68 12.79
CA LEU A 67 -11.15 -9.18 11.72
C LEU A 67 -12.63 -8.87 12.01
N THR A 68 -13.04 -8.99 13.27
CA THR A 68 -14.42 -8.68 13.68
C THR A 68 -14.71 -7.19 13.53
N ALA A 69 -13.80 -6.32 14.01
CA ALA A 69 -13.94 -4.87 13.84
C ALA A 69 -13.96 -4.48 12.35
N PHE A 70 -13.06 -5.06 11.56
CA PHE A 70 -12.98 -4.82 10.12
C PHE A 70 -14.25 -5.29 9.39
N SER A 71 -14.81 -6.44 9.78
CA SER A 71 -16.08 -6.95 9.22
C SER A 71 -17.26 -6.06 9.59
N ILE A 72 -17.33 -5.54 10.82
CA ILE A 72 -18.35 -4.55 11.21
C ILE A 72 -18.29 -3.32 10.32
N ILE A 73 -17.10 -2.79 10.03
CA ILE A 73 -16.94 -1.62 9.15
C ILE A 73 -17.48 -1.93 7.75
N GLY A 74 -17.14 -3.11 7.19
CA GLY A 74 -17.65 -3.55 5.89
C GLY A 74 -19.17 -3.69 5.87
N ILE A 75 -19.74 -4.31 6.91
CA ILE A 75 -21.19 -4.48 7.08
C ILE A 75 -21.88 -3.11 7.21
N ASP A 76 -21.36 -2.22 8.05
CA ASP A 76 -21.95 -0.89 8.29
C ASP A 76 -22.04 -0.06 7.02
N LYS A 77 -20.98 -0.04 6.22
CA LYS A 77 -20.95 0.71 4.95
C LYS A 77 -21.89 0.12 3.88
N SER A 78 -22.06 -1.21 3.86
CA SER A 78 -22.84 -1.91 2.81
C SER A 78 -24.27 -2.25 3.23
N MET A 79 -24.63 -2.26 4.51
CA MET A 79 -25.96 -2.65 4.98
C MET A 79 -27.12 -1.82 4.42
N LYS A 80 -26.87 -0.59 3.99
CA LYS A 80 -27.88 0.26 3.35
C LYS A 80 -28.30 -0.28 1.97
N ILE A 81 -27.45 -1.08 1.33
CA ILE A 81 -27.74 -1.73 0.04
C ILE A 81 -28.66 -2.93 0.27
N CYS A 82 -28.48 -3.64 1.40
CA CYS A 82 -29.20 -4.87 1.75
C CYS A 82 -29.75 -4.80 3.21
N PRO A 83 -30.80 -4.03 3.49
CA PRO A 83 -31.30 -3.83 4.84
C PRO A 83 -32.17 -5.04 5.28
N THR A 84 -31.54 -6.13 5.73
CA THR A 84 -32.24 -7.30 6.27
C THR A 84 -32.02 -7.44 7.77
N GLN A 85 -32.98 -8.03 8.48
CA GLN A 85 -32.88 -8.25 9.93
C GLN A 85 -31.67 -9.14 10.28
N LYS A 86 -31.39 -10.14 9.45
CA LYS A 86 -30.23 -11.02 9.60
C LYS A 86 -28.90 -10.25 9.68
N ILE A 87 -28.74 -9.21 8.85
CA ILE A 87 -27.55 -8.37 8.82
C ILE A 87 -27.46 -7.50 10.06
N HIS A 88 -28.58 -6.95 10.50
CA HIS A 88 -28.64 -6.18 11.75
C HIS A 88 -28.27 -7.05 12.97
N ASP A 89 -28.81 -8.27 13.04
CA ASP A 89 -28.51 -9.21 14.13
C ASP A 89 -27.05 -9.65 14.11
N ALA A 90 -26.49 -9.92 12.92
CA ALA A 90 -25.07 -10.27 12.77
C ALA A 90 -24.14 -9.13 13.22
N ARG A 91 -24.45 -7.88 12.81
CA ARG A 91 -23.74 -6.67 13.23
C ARG A 91 -23.80 -6.48 14.75
N SER A 92 -24.96 -6.71 15.36
CA SER A 92 -25.15 -6.62 16.81
C SER A 92 -24.32 -7.66 17.56
N ARG A 93 -24.38 -8.95 17.17
CA ARG A 93 -23.57 -10.02 17.79
C ARG A 93 -22.06 -9.72 17.68
N ALA A 94 -21.60 -9.26 16.54
CA ALA A 94 -20.20 -8.87 16.37
C ALA A 94 -19.81 -7.70 17.29
N GLY A 95 -20.70 -6.73 17.47
CA GLY A 95 -20.51 -5.62 18.41
C GLY A 95 -20.43 -6.10 19.88
N ASP A 96 -21.28 -7.05 20.27
CA ASP A 96 -21.24 -7.62 21.60
C ASP A 96 -19.94 -8.40 21.86
N TYR A 97 -19.43 -9.12 20.85
CA TYR A 97 -18.11 -9.75 20.93
C TYR A 97 -16.99 -8.73 21.15
N LEU A 98 -16.98 -7.60 20.41
CA LEU A 98 -15.99 -6.54 20.61
C LEU A 98 -16.09 -5.93 22.02
N VAL A 99 -17.30 -5.68 22.52
CA VAL A 99 -17.52 -5.12 23.87
C VAL A 99 -16.93 -6.03 24.96
N GLN A 100 -17.09 -7.33 24.82
CA GLN A 100 -16.59 -8.29 25.80
C GLN A 100 -15.06 -8.44 25.79
N ASN A 101 -14.43 -8.23 24.62
CA ASN A 101 -13.03 -8.56 24.43
C ASN A 101 -12.10 -7.33 24.26
N VAL A 102 -12.62 -6.12 24.07
CA VAL A 102 -11.81 -4.90 23.80
C VAL A 102 -10.80 -4.59 24.91
N GLN A 103 -11.09 -4.92 26.14
CA GLN A 103 -10.16 -4.69 27.27
C GLN A 103 -8.93 -5.60 27.26
N GLN A 104 -8.94 -6.67 26.45
CA GLN A 104 -7.83 -7.61 26.32
C GLN A 104 -6.83 -7.17 25.24
N THR A 105 -7.13 -6.09 24.53
CA THR A 105 -6.31 -5.56 23.43
C THR A 105 -5.05 -4.91 23.98
N GLN A 106 -3.89 -5.32 23.50
CA GLN A 106 -2.58 -4.77 23.86
C GLN A 106 -2.01 -3.88 22.79
N SER A 107 -2.46 -4.04 21.54
CA SER A 107 -1.97 -3.29 20.38
C SER A 107 -2.77 -2.00 20.18
N PRO A 108 -2.11 -0.82 20.10
CA PRO A 108 -2.78 0.43 19.71
C PRO A 108 -3.53 0.32 18.38
N PHE A 109 -3.02 -0.48 17.45
CA PHE A 109 -3.62 -0.76 16.16
C PHE A 109 -4.97 -1.46 16.26
N THR A 110 -5.02 -2.60 17.00
CA THR A 110 -6.27 -3.33 17.21
C THR A 110 -7.25 -2.49 18.05
N MET A 111 -6.75 -1.71 19.01
CA MET A 111 -7.57 -0.79 19.78
C MET A 111 -8.21 0.28 18.90
N ALA A 112 -7.47 0.87 17.96
CA ALA A 112 -7.97 1.94 17.10
C ALA A 112 -9.11 1.47 16.18
N ILE A 113 -8.94 0.34 15.48
CA ILE A 113 -9.99 -0.20 14.62
C ILE A 113 -11.21 -0.66 15.42
N THR A 114 -10.99 -1.25 16.63
CA THR A 114 -12.07 -1.68 17.52
C THR A 114 -12.84 -0.47 18.04
N ALA A 115 -12.16 0.61 18.44
CA ALA A 115 -12.81 1.83 18.90
C ALA A 115 -13.65 2.47 17.77
N TYR A 116 -13.16 2.45 16.52
CA TYR A 116 -13.90 2.94 15.37
C TYR A 116 -15.13 2.06 15.09
N ALA A 117 -15.00 0.74 15.08
CA ALA A 117 -16.12 -0.17 14.88
C ALA A 117 -17.20 -0.01 15.96
N LEU A 118 -16.80 0.11 17.22
CA LEU A 118 -17.74 0.37 18.34
C LEU A 118 -18.41 1.75 18.20
N ALA A 119 -17.69 2.77 17.76
CA ALA A 119 -18.25 4.11 17.53
C ALA A 119 -19.24 4.14 16.35
N LEU A 120 -19.05 3.33 15.31
CA LEU A 120 -20.01 3.14 14.22
C LEU A 120 -21.32 2.49 14.71
N LEU A 121 -21.23 1.58 15.68
CA LEU A 121 -22.42 0.94 16.28
C LEU A 121 -23.23 1.95 17.12
N ASP A 122 -22.57 2.59 18.07
CA ASP A 122 -23.11 3.66 18.90
C ASP A 122 -21.95 4.43 19.57
N PRO A 123 -21.66 5.68 19.14
CA PRO A 123 -20.56 6.47 19.69
C PRO A 123 -20.77 6.83 21.17
N ASN A 124 -22.00 6.76 21.69
CA ASN A 124 -22.34 7.09 23.07
C ASN A 124 -22.36 5.88 24.01
N ARG A 125 -22.27 4.67 23.48
CA ARG A 125 -22.22 3.44 24.29
C ARG A 125 -20.99 3.46 25.21
N GLY A 126 -21.14 2.97 26.42
CA GLY A 126 -20.07 2.95 27.44
C GLY A 126 -18.77 2.30 26.95
N ALA A 127 -18.88 1.18 26.22
CA ALA A 127 -17.72 0.47 25.67
C ALA A 127 -17.00 1.30 24.57
N ALA A 128 -17.73 1.99 23.70
CA ALA A 128 -17.14 2.88 22.69
C ALA A 128 -16.38 4.04 23.35
N ARG A 129 -16.95 4.62 24.42
CA ARG A 129 -16.29 5.68 25.19
C ARG A 129 -15.04 5.16 25.91
N ALA A 130 -15.10 3.98 26.49
CA ALA A 130 -13.97 3.37 27.18
C ALA A 130 -12.83 3.04 26.22
N ALA A 131 -13.15 2.44 25.06
CA ALA A 131 -12.17 2.13 24.01
C ALA A 131 -11.51 3.41 23.47
N PHE A 132 -12.27 4.46 23.20
CA PHE A 132 -11.72 5.75 22.79
C PHE A 132 -10.84 6.40 23.86
N SER A 133 -11.22 6.32 25.13
CA SER A 133 -10.41 6.84 26.23
C SER A 133 -9.10 6.05 26.41
N ALA A 134 -9.13 4.74 26.19
CA ALA A 134 -7.93 3.91 26.18
C ALA A 134 -7.02 4.30 25.01
N LEU A 135 -7.58 4.44 23.80
CA LEU A 135 -6.84 4.87 22.61
C LEU A 135 -6.19 6.25 22.80
N ARG A 136 -6.89 7.20 23.41
CA ARG A 136 -6.35 8.55 23.71
C ARG A 136 -5.13 8.51 24.65
N ARG A 137 -5.06 7.59 25.60
CA ARG A 137 -3.92 7.44 26.51
C ARG A 137 -2.65 6.96 25.81
N GLU A 138 -2.81 6.17 24.75
CA GLU A 138 -1.71 5.64 23.95
C GLU A 138 -1.23 6.63 22.87
N ALA A 139 -1.87 7.80 22.76
CA ALA A 139 -1.51 8.79 21.77
C ALA A 139 -0.15 9.41 22.07
N PHE A 140 0.73 9.42 21.08
CA PHE A 140 1.95 10.20 21.12
C PHE A 140 1.66 11.64 20.71
N VAL A 141 2.11 12.60 21.53
CA VAL A 141 1.85 14.03 21.33
C VAL A 141 3.18 14.77 21.25
N LYS A 142 3.32 15.64 20.24
CA LYS A 142 4.48 16.51 20.07
C LYS A 142 4.03 17.98 20.08
N GLY A 143 4.69 18.80 20.92
CA GLY A 143 4.40 20.21 21.10
C GLY A 143 3.45 20.51 22.26
N ASP A 144 3.55 21.71 22.82
CA ASP A 144 2.64 22.28 23.82
C ASP A 144 2.35 23.74 23.44
N PRO A 145 1.14 24.03 22.93
CA PRO A 145 0.01 23.11 22.68
C PRO A 145 0.31 22.04 21.61
N PRO A 146 -0.44 20.92 21.59
CA PRO A 146 -0.20 19.81 20.66
C PRO A 146 -0.19 20.23 19.19
N ILE A 147 0.97 20.04 18.53
CA ILE A 147 1.17 20.30 17.10
C ILE A 147 0.88 19.05 16.29
N TYR A 148 1.34 17.88 16.78
CA TYR A 148 1.11 16.57 16.18
C TYR A 148 0.56 15.61 17.21
N ARG A 149 -0.29 14.69 16.72
CA ARG A 149 -0.82 13.57 17.50
C ARG A 149 -0.93 12.36 16.60
N PHE A 150 -0.33 11.23 17.00
CA PHE A 150 -0.31 9.99 16.25
C PHE A 150 -0.09 8.80 17.19
N TRP A 151 -0.22 7.59 16.68
CA TRP A 151 -0.02 6.37 17.44
C TRP A 151 1.17 5.59 16.91
N LYS A 152 2.05 5.18 17.80
CA LYS A 152 3.23 4.38 17.46
C LYS A 152 2.88 2.90 17.42
N ASP A 153 3.67 2.15 16.65
CA ASP A 153 3.65 0.70 16.68
C ASP A 153 4.18 0.21 18.04
N ALA A 154 3.50 -0.78 18.65
CA ALA A 154 3.87 -1.33 19.95
C ALA A 154 5.32 -1.84 20.01
N PHE A 155 5.83 -2.34 18.89
CA PHE A 155 7.21 -2.84 18.79
C PHE A 155 8.28 -1.75 18.67
N LYS A 156 7.91 -0.50 18.34
CA LYS A 156 8.82 0.63 18.15
C LYS A 156 8.68 1.73 19.21
N ALA A 157 7.92 1.49 20.27
CA ALA A 157 7.66 2.49 21.30
C ALA A 157 8.92 2.98 22.05
N GLN A 158 10.05 2.28 21.93
CA GLN A 158 11.29 2.58 22.67
C GLN A 158 12.30 3.46 21.90
N GLU A 159 12.09 3.69 20.58
CA GLU A 159 13.02 4.51 19.78
C GLU A 159 12.40 5.86 19.42
N GLN A 160 13.21 6.92 19.45
CA GLN A 160 12.78 8.25 18.98
C GLN A 160 12.45 8.17 17.48
N PRO A 161 11.26 8.65 17.04
CA PRO A 161 10.89 8.57 15.65
C PRO A 161 11.75 9.53 14.81
N THR A 162 12.59 8.95 13.97
CA THR A 162 13.13 9.68 12.81
C THR A 162 12.06 9.69 11.71
N PRO A 163 12.08 10.64 10.75
CA PRO A 163 11.12 10.65 9.62
C PRO A 163 11.08 9.34 8.83
N SER A 164 12.17 8.55 8.86
CA SER A 164 12.26 7.22 8.23
C SER A 164 11.68 6.06 9.05
N SER A 165 11.15 6.31 10.26
CA SER A 165 10.65 5.28 11.17
C SER A 165 9.12 5.12 11.17
N VAL A 166 8.41 5.88 10.36
CA VAL A 166 6.94 5.77 10.21
C VAL A 166 6.60 4.52 9.40
N THR A 167 5.64 3.75 9.90
CA THR A 167 5.17 2.51 9.28
C THR A 167 3.76 2.65 8.74
N ALA A 168 3.37 1.77 7.81
CA ALA A 168 1.99 1.66 7.34
C ALA A 168 1.00 1.49 8.51
N GLN A 169 1.38 0.69 9.51
CA GLN A 169 0.55 0.44 10.69
C GLN A 169 0.35 1.71 11.53
N MET A 170 1.37 2.57 11.68
CA MET A 170 1.22 3.86 12.39
C MET A 170 0.22 4.77 11.68
N VAL A 171 0.27 4.84 10.35
CA VAL A 171 -0.67 5.62 9.54
C VAL A 171 -2.08 5.06 9.66
N GLU A 172 -2.25 3.75 9.52
CA GLU A 172 -3.54 3.08 9.62
C GLU A 172 -4.17 3.26 11.03
N THR A 173 -3.38 3.06 12.09
CA THR A 173 -3.82 3.31 13.47
C THR A 173 -4.29 4.75 13.67
N THR A 174 -3.50 5.70 13.18
CA THR A 174 -3.80 7.13 13.30
C THR A 174 -5.04 7.51 12.49
N ALA A 175 -5.24 6.89 11.32
CA ALA A 175 -6.44 7.10 10.51
C ALA A 175 -7.72 6.59 11.21
N TYR A 176 -7.70 5.40 11.80
CA TYR A 176 -8.85 4.90 12.59
C TYR A 176 -9.11 5.76 13.83
N ALA A 177 -8.06 6.25 14.48
CA ALA A 177 -8.20 7.17 15.60
C ALA A 177 -8.83 8.51 15.18
N LEU A 178 -8.47 9.03 14.00
CA LEU A 178 -9.10 10.21 13.42
C LEU A 178 -10.58 9.95 13.13
N LEU A 179 -10.92 8.88 12.42
CA LEU A 179 -12.30 8.50 12.11
C LEU A 179 -13.16 8.39 13.38
N THR A 180 -12.62 7.76 14.43
CA THR A 180 -13.31 7.66 15.74
C THR A 180 -13.53 9.05 16.35
N THR A 181 -12.52 9.92 16.29
CA THR A 181 -12.58 11.30 16.82
C THR A 181 -13.64 12.11 16.10
N LEU A 182 -13.75 11.99 14.78
CA LEU A 182 -14.73 12.69 13.95
C LEU A 182 -16.16 12.25 14.25
N LEU A 183 -16.40 10.94 14.41
CA LEU A 183 -17.71 10.41 14.82
C LEU A 183 -18.18 10.94 16.18
N ARG A 184 -17.23 11.31 17.04
CA ARG A 184 -17.51 11.87 18.36
C ARG A 184 -17.61 13.39 18.37
N GLY A 185 -17.36 14.06 17.24
CA GLY A 185 -17.46 15.52 17.11
C GLY A 185 -16.35 16.31 17.82
N ASP A 186 -15.21 15.68 18.18
CA ASP A 186 -14.08 16.33 18.85
C ASP A 186 -13.10 16.94 17.83
N GLY A 187 -13.52 18.04 17.21
CA GLY A 187 -12.77 18.70 16.14
C GLY A 187 -11.42 19.27 16.59
N ASP A 188 -11.31 19.76 17.82
CA ASP A 188 -10.05 20.31 18.32
C ASP A 188 -9.01 19.20 18.58
N TYR A 189 -9.46 18.08 19.07
CA TYR A 189 -8.60 16.92 19.24
C TYR A 189 -8.13 16.36 17.89
N ALA A 190 -8.92 16.49 16.82
CA ALA A 190 -8.60 16.02 15.48
C ALA A 190 -7.50 16.84 14.78
N LYS A 191 -7.41 18.15 15.01
CA LYS A 191 -6.47 19.05 14.29
C LYS A 191 -5.00 18.56 14.26
N PRO A 192 -4.38 18.21 15.41
CA PRO A 192 -3.00 17.69 15.41
C PRO A 192 -2.85 16.32 14.72
N ILE A 193 -3.92 15.51 14.70
CA ILE A 193 -3.92 14.21 13.99
C ILE A 193 -3.91 14.45 12.49
N ILE A 194 -4.76 15.34 12.02
CA ILE A 194 -4.84 15.69 10.60
C ILE A 194 -3.53 16.28 10.12
N LYS A 195 -2.92 17.18 10.91
CA LYS A 195 -1.65 17.77 10.54
C LYS A 195 -0.58 16.71 10.36
N TRP A 196 -0.50 15.75 11.27
CA TRP A 196 0.45 14.64 11.16
C TRP A 196 0.19 13.79 9.92
N LEU A 197 -1.05 13.34 9.67
CA LEU A 197 -1.40 12.54 8.50
C LEU A 197 -1.11 13.28 7.18
N SER A 198 -1.42 14.58 7.11
CA SER A 198 -1.16 15.37 5.90
C SER A 198 0.32 15.52 5.59
N GLU A 199 1.18 15.61 6.60
CA GLU A 199 2.64 15.70 6.41
C GLU A 199 3.29 14.35 6.09
N GLU A 200 2.68 13.22 6.51
CA GLU A 200 3.15 11.89 6.18
C GLU A 200 2.72 11.41 4.78
N GLN A 201 1.86 12.15 4.11
CA GLN A 201 1.43 11.83 2.75
C GLN A 201 2.61 11.87 1.79
N ARG A 202 2.78 10.78 1.03
CA ARG A 202 3.89 10.61 0.10
C ARG A 202 3.61 11.20 -1.27
N TYR A 203 4.66 11.25 -2.08
CA TYR A 203 4.52 11.61 -3.49
C TYR A 203 3.49 10.72 -4.18
N GLY A 204 2.59 11.35 -4.94
CA GLY A 204 1.45 10.66 -5.56
C GLY A 204 0.20 10.61 -4.71
N GLY A 205 0.25 11.16 -3.47
CA GLY A 205 -0.93 11.30 -2.60
C GLY A 205 -1.26 10.07 -1.77
N GLY A 206 -0.48 8.99 -1.89
CA GLY A 206 -0.62 7.78 -1.08
C GLY A 206 0.22 7.80 0.19
N PHE A 207 0.27 6.67 0.88
CA PHE A 207 1.07 6.45 2.08
C PHE A 207 2.03 5.26 1.89
N TYR A 208 2.07 4.28 2.81
CA TYR A 208 3.06 3.21 2.83
C TYR A 208 2.52 1.87 2.28
N SER A 209 1.19 1.68 2.29
CA SER A 209 0.50 0.49 1.79
C SER A 209 -0.88 0.85 1.25
N THR A 210 -1.58 -0.13 0.66
CA THR A 210 -2.96 0.07 0.17
C THR A 210 -3.92 0.37 1.32
N GLN A 211 -3.82 -0.34 2.44
CA GLN A 211 -4.76 -0.21 3.56
C GLN A 211 -4.62 1.12 4.29
N ASP A 212 -3.41 1.52 4.63
CA ASP A 212 -3.17 2.80 5.30
C ASP A 212 -3.53 3.98 4.39
N THR A 213 -3.27 3.86 3.07
CA THR A 213 -3.66 4.88 2.09
C THR A 213 -5.17 5.06 2.05
N ILE A 214 -5.95 3.97 1.94
CA ILE A 214 -7.40 4.03 1.90
C ILE A 214 -7.96 4.60 3.21
N ASN A 215 -7.47 4.10 4.35
CA ASN A 215 -7.93 4.54 5.67
C ASN A 215 -7.60 6.02 5.93
N ALA A 216 -6.38 6.46 5.59
CA ALA A 216 -5.97 7.85 5.78
C ALA A 216 -6.72 8.80 4.85
N LEU A 217 -6.90 8.44 3.58
CA LEU A 217 -7.68 9.25 2.64
C LEU A 217 -9.15 9.32 3.03
N GLU A 218 -9.77 8.22 3.49
CA GLU A 218 -11.13 8.26 4.04
C GLU A 218 -11.22 9.21 5.23
N ALA A 219 -10.30 9.09 6.19
CA ALA A 219 -10.30 9.94 7.39
C ALA A 219 -10.11 11.43 7.08
N LEU A 220 -9.19 11.76 6.17
CA LEU A 220 -8.96 13.13 5.72
C LEU A 220 -10.16 13.68 4.93
N THR A 221 -10.83 12.84 4.13
CA THR A 221 -12.03 13.20 3.37
C THR A 221 -13.21 13.48 4.32
N GLU A 222 -13.46 12.61 5.28
CA GLU A 222 -14.52 12.80 6.29
C GLU A 222 -14.30 14.11 7.06
N TYR A 223 -13.05 14.40 7.44
CA TYR A 223 -12.74 15.69 8.05
C TYR A 223 -13.04 16.86 7.13
N SER A 224 -12.61 16.78 5.87
CA SER A 224 -12.85 17.84 4.89
C SER A 224 -14.34 18.10 4.69
N LEU A 225 -15.17 17.06 4.72
CA LEU A 225 -16.63 17.19 4.62
C LEU A 225 -17.24 17.86 5.85
N LEU A 226 -16.70 17.61 7.05
CA LEU A 226 -17.14 18.28 8.28
C LEU A 226 -16.73 19.75 8.30
N VAL A 227 -15.52 20.06 7.81
CA VAL A 227 -14.98 21.44 7.77
C VAL A 227 -15.54 22.24 6.59
N LYS A 228 -16.19 21.63 5.61
CA LYS A 228 -16.87 22.30 4.48
C LYS A 228 -17.86 23.42 4.89
N ARG A 229 -18.16 23.54 6.16
CA ARG A 229 -18.88 24.66 6.73
C ARG A 229 -18.04 25.93 6.91
N LEU A 230 -16.73 25.87 6.72
CA LEU A 230 -15.87 27.04 6.67
C LEU A 230 -15.89 27.56 5.23
N HIS A 231 -16.50 28.70 5.06
CA HIS A 231 -16.54 29.41 3.79
C HIS A 231 -15.11 29.57 3.25
N LEU A 232 -14.81 28.95 2.11
CA LEU A 232 -13.54 29.07 1.43
C LEU A 232 -13.62 30.18 0.39
N ASP A 233 -13.04 31.31 0.68
CA ASP A 233 -12.83 32.42 -0.25
C ASP A 233 -11.52 33.10 0.12
N MET A 234 -10.42 32.69 -0.55
CA MET A 234 -9.11 33.24 -0.28
C MET A 234 -8.29 33.44 -1.56
N ASP A 235 -7.50 34.50 -1.56
CA ASP A 235 -6.50 34.74 -2.60
C ASP A 235 -5.14 34.27 -2.12
N VAL A 236 -4.50 33.39 -2.91
CA VAL A 236 -3.15 32.88 -2.64
C VAL A 236 -2.18 33.51 -3.64
N LYS A 237 -1.19 34.20 -3.13
CA LYS A 237 -0.12 34.85 -3.89
C LYS A 237 1.17 34.09 -3.70
N VAL A 238 1.78 33.66 -4.79
CA VAL A 238 3.09 33.04 -4.83
C VAL A 238 4.07 33.94 -5.54
N SER A 239 5.15 34.31 -4.89
CA SER A 239 6.22 35.17 -5.42
C SER A 239 7.60 34.62 -5.06
N TYR A 240 8.60 35.13 -5.75
CA TYR A 240 10.00 34.69 -5.63
C TYR A 240 10.88 35.88 -5.26
N LYS A 241 11.97 35.63 -4.50
CA LYS A 241 12.88 36.67 -4.02
C LYS A 241 13.63 37.38 -5.14
N ASN A 242 14.14 36.60 -6.11
CA ASN A 242 14.99 37.13 -7.18
C ASN A 242 14.21 37.60 -8.42
N GLY A 243 12.89 37.68 -8.31
CA GLY A 243 12.04 38.11 -9.40
C GLY A 243 11.68 36.97 -10.36
N GLY A 244 10.45 36.62 -10.37
CA GLY A 244 9.86 35.59 -11.21
C GLY A 244 8.38 35.94 -11.48
N PRO A 245 7.66 35.09 -12.21
CA PRO A 245 6.25 35.34 -12.47
C PRO A 245 5.46 35.33 -11.18
N LEU A 246 4.72 36.40 -10.96
CA LEU A 246 3.76 36.47 -9.84
C LEU A 246 2.58 35.56 -10.18
N ASN A 247 2.35 34.54 -9.35
CA ASN A 247 1.20 33.65 -9.50
C ASN A 247 0.13 34.04 -8.46
N LEU A 248 -1.06 34.29 -8.94
CA LEU A 248 -2.25 34.61 -8.13
C LEU A 248 -3.28 33.50 -8.35
N PHE A 249 -3.73 32.89 -7.26
CA PHE A 249 -4.78 31.88 -7.30
C PHE A 249 -5.93 32.30 -6.40
N LYS A 250 -7.14 32.24 -6.92
CA LYS A 250 -8.33 32.37 -6.09
C LYS A 250 -8.87 30.97 -5.79
N LEU A 251 -9.00 30.66 -4.49
CA LEU A 251 -9.61 29.44 -3.98
C LEU A 251 -11.00 29.79 -3.47
N THR A 252 -11.99 29.09 -3.99
CA THR A 252 -13.39 29.21 -3.61
C THR A 252 -13.97 27.80 -3.41
N GLU A 253 -15.15 27.70 -2.80
CA GLU A 253 -15.84 26.41 -2.61
C GLU A 253 -16.01 25.63 -3.91
N ASP A 254 -16.17 26.30 -5.05
CA ASP A 254 -16.30 25.68 -6.37
C ASP A 254 -14.93 25.38 -7.04
N LYS A 255 -13.85 26.03 -6.58
CA LYS A 255 -12.52 25.97 -7.17
C LYS A 255 -11.45 25.69 -6.11
N PHE A 256 -11.61 24.60 -5.40
CA PHE A 256 -10.71 24.17 -4.32
C PHE A 256 -9.59 23.22 -4.79
N VAL A 257 -9.56 22.85 -6.07
CA VAL A 257 -8.55 21.94 -6.62
C VAL A 257 -7.19 22.62 -6.62
N GLY A 258 -6.20 21.95 -6.06
CA GLY A 258 -4.82 22.41 -6.01
C GLY A 258 -4.25 22.67 -7.41
N ARG A 259 -3.42 23.70 -7.53
CA ARG A 259 -2.69 24.01 -8.75
C ARG A 259 -1.20 23.79 -8.54
N THR A 260 -0.56 23.15 -9.49
CA THR A 260 0.89 22.95 -9.48
C THR A 260 1.56 24.01 -10.33
N ILE A 261 2.60 24.61 -9.78
CA ILE A 261 3.48 25.55 -10.49
C ILE A 261 4.92 25.07 -10.34
N THR A 262 5.73 25.32 -11.35
CA THR A 262 7.17 25.07 -11.28
C THR A 262 7.84 26.31 -10.73
N ALA A 263 8.57 26.13 -9.60
CA ALA A 263 9.37 27.18 -8.99
C ALA A 263 10.80 27.15 -9.52
N PRO A 264 11.47 28.32 -9.65
CA PRO A 264 12.88 28.37 -9.96
C PRO A 264 13.74 27.65 -8.91
N LEU A 265 14.78 26.94 -9.38
CA LEU A 265 15.76 26.34 -8.48
C LEU A 265 16.55 27.43 -7.76
N GLN A 266 16.89 27.20 -6.50
CA GLN A 266 17.70 28.10 -5.66
C GLN A 266 17.11 29.49 -5.44
N ASP A 267 15.79 29.64 -5.48
CA ASP A 267 15.12 30.87 -5.12
C ASP A 267 14.24 30.69 -3.89
N ASP A 268 14.11 31.76 -3.08
CA ASP A 268 13.22 31.75 -1.93
C ASP A 268 11.78 31.95 -2.41
N LEU A 269 10.90 31.06 -1.97
CA LEU A 269 9.49 31.06 -2.29
C LEU A 269 8.70 31.77 -1.18
N TYR A 270 7.93 32.78 -1.54
CA TYR A 270 7.01 33.47 -0.64
C TYR A 270 5.58 33.14 -0.99
N VAL A 271 4.88 32.51 -0.06
CA VAL A 271 3.46 32.23 -0.18
C VAL A 271 2.71 33.10 0.82
N SER A 272 1.78 33.90 0.36
CA SER A 272 0.95 34.73 1.20
C SER A 272 -0.52 34.60 0.81
N THR A 273 -1.37 34.65 1.82
CA THR A 273 -2.83 34.77 1.63
C THR A 273 -3.19 36.23 1.79
N GLY A 274 -4.01 36.75 0.88
CA GLY A 274 -4.57 38.08 0.98
C GLY A 274 -5.73 38.17 1.99
N SER A 275 -6.68 38.99 1.70
CA SER A 275 -7.98 38.99 2.41
C SER A 275 -8.78 37.77 2.04
N GLY A 276 -9.41 37.15 3.01
CA GLY A 276 -10.26 35.97 2.76
C GLY A 276 -10.37 35.06 3.95
N THR A 277 -11.16 34.00 3.82
CA THR A 277 -11.42 32.99 4.85
C THR A 277 -11.15 31.62 4.29
N GLY A 278 -10.65 30.70 5.12
CA GLY A 278 -10.41 29.30 4.75
C GLY A 278 -9.06 28.78 5.20
N ILE A 279 -8.79 27.54 4.84
CA ILE A 279 -7.50 26.86 5.07
C ILE A 279 -7.06 26.25 3.76
N ALA A 280 -5.81 26.47 3.38
CA ALA A 280 -5.15 25.85 2.23
C ALA A 280 -3.83 25.21 2.63
N THR A 281 -3.48 24.11 1.98
CA THR A 281 -2.19 23.43 2.18
C THR A 281 -1.26 23.74 1.02
N VAL A 282 -0.03 24.09 1.35
CA VAL A 282 1.06 24.29 0.37
C VAL A 282 2.03 23.11 0.47
N ASN A 283 2.18 22.39 -0.63
CA ASN A 283 3.16 21.32 -0.74
C ASN A 283 4.30 21.79 -1.66
N VAL A 284 5.52 21.80 -1.15
CA VAL A 284 6.73 22.10 -1.93
C VAL A 284 7.48 20.81 -2.18
N ARG A 285 7.66 20.46 -3.47
CA ARG A 285 8.42 19.29 -3.88
C ARG A 285 9.71 19.73 -4.56
N THR A 286 10.83 19.27 -4.03
CA THR A 286 12.14 19.43 -4.68
C THR A 286 12.63 18.08 -5.19
N VAL A 287 12.97 18.01 -6.47
CA VAL A 287 13.56 16.83 -7.11
C VAL A 287 14.99 17.19 -7.52
N TYR A 288 15.94 16.38 -7.10
CA TYR A 288 17.34 16.56 -7.44
C TYR A 288 18.00 15.20 -7.67
N ASN A 289 19.01 15.19 -8.53
CA ASN A 289 19.82 14.01 -8.76
C ASN A 289 20.98 14.01 -7.76
N THR A 290 21.21 12.86 -7.14
CA THR A 290 22.38 12.61 -6.31
C THR A 290 23.33 11.67 -7.03
N ILE A 291 24.65 11.90 -6.89
CA ILE A 291 25.64 10.90 -7.26
C ILE A 291 25.41 9.72 -6.33
N GLY A 292 25.21 8.52 -6.91
CA GLY A 292 24.82 7.31 -6.18
C GLY A 292 25.69 7.10 -4.94
N THR A 293 25.06 7.13 -3.78
CA THR A 293 25.71 6.70 -2.54
C THR A 293 25.85 5.19 -2.57
N SER A 294 26.92 4.72 -1.96
CA SER A 294 27.35 3.32 -1.85
C SER A 294 26.20 2.32 -1.69
N GLU A 295 26.40 1.09 -2.14
CA GLU A 295 25.52 -0.09 -1.99
C GLU A 295 24.96 -0.29 -0.56
N GLU A 296 25.51 0.37 0.45
CA GLU A 296 25.10 0.27 1.85
C GLU A 296 23.70 0.83 2.16
N SER A 297 23.16 1.71 1.33
CA SER A 297 21.81 2.28 1.51
C SER A 297 20.72 1.50 0.77
N CYS A 298 21.09 0.49 0.02
CA CYS A 298 20.19 -0.27 -0.83
C CYS A 298 19.58 -1.47 -0.10
N ASN A 299 18.25 -1.54 -0.07
CA ASN A 299 17.50 -2.65 0.52
C ASN A 299 17.41 -3.89 -0.39
N PHE A 300 18.02 -3.84 -1.57
CA PHE A 300 18.03 -4.94 -2.52
C PHE A 300 19.45 -5.23 -3.01
N GLU A 301 19.72 -6.50 -3.22
CA GLU A 301 20.89 -6.98 -3.94
C GLU A 301 20.46 -7.31 -5.37
N LEU A 302 21.09 -6.65 -6.35
CA LEU A 302 20.68 -6.74 -7.75
C LEU A 302 21.74 -7.46 -8.58
N LYS A 303 21.29 -8.25 -9.56
CA LYS A 303 22.14 -8.94 -10.50
C LYS A 303 21.44 -9.00 -11.84
N ILE A 304 22.15 -8.66 -12.92
CA ILE A 304 21.68 -8.80 -14.29
C ILE A 304 22.69 -9.64 -15.10
N VAL A 305 22.19 -10.61 -15.84
CA VAL A 305 23.02 -11.55 -16.59
C VAL A 305 22.47 -11.71 -18.00
N PRO A 306 23.15 -11.16 -19.01
CA PRO A 306 22.84 -11.47 -20.39
C PRO A 306 23.38 -12.86 -20.75
N LYS A 307 22.50 -13.76 -21.17
CA LYS A 307 22.88 -15.09 -21.70
C LYS A 307 22.74 -15.05 -23.22
N ARG A 308 23.88 -15.06 -23.92
CA ARG A 308 23.89 -15.13 -25.38
C ARG A 308 23.68 -16.58 -25.80
N ASP A 309 22.83 -16.80 -26.81
CA ASP A 309 22.80 -18.08 -27.53
C ASP A 309 24.04 -18.21 -28.43
N ASP A 310 24.55 -19.44 -28.53
CA ASP A 310 25.82 -19.75 -29.15
C ASP A 310 26.05 -19.08 -30.51
N GLY A 311 27.06 -18.22 -30.59
CA GLY A 311 28.01 -17.88 -31.62
C GLY A 311 27.63 -17.76 -33.11
N ARG A 312 26.38 -17.91 -33.50
CA ARG A 312 25.94 -17.77 -34.90
C ARG A 312 25.58 -16.34 -35.22
N ILE A 313 25.98 -15.85 -36.38
CA ILE A 313 25.52 -14.56 -36.93
C ILE A 313 24.02 -14.71 -37.17
N LYS A 314 23.20 -13.96 -36.37
CA LYS A 314 21.75 -14.01 -36.43
C LYS A 314 21.20 -13.00 -37.43
N ARG A 315 20.05 -13.34 -38.03
CA ARG A 315 19.31 -12.44 -38.94
C ARG A 315 18.52 -11.42 -38.13
N GLU A 316 18.20 -10.31 -38.73
CA GLU A 316 17.33 -9.28 -38.18
C GLU A 316 15.98 -9.90 -37.73
N GLY A 317 15.58 -9.69 -36.48
CA GLY A 317 14.37 -10.27 -35.88
C GLY A 317 14.58 -11.65 -35.17
N GLU A 318 15.77 -12.28 -35.24
CA GLU A 318 16.06 -13.47 -34.44
C GLU A 318 16.42 -13.08 -33.01
N PRO A 319 16.05 -13.90 -31.98
CA PRO A 319 16.38 -13.61 -30.60
C PRO A 319 17.91 -13.53 -30.39
N LEU A 320 18.38 -12.40 -29.86
CA LEU A 320 19.79 -12.18 -29.52
C LEU A 320 20.28 -13.08 -28.41
N GLY A 321 19.39 -13.43 -27.52
CA GLY A 321 19.69 -14.20 -26.31
C GLY A 321 18.59 -14.03 -25.27
N ARG A 322 18.94 -14.32 -24.03
CA ARG A 322 18.05 -14.19 -22.87
C ARG A 322 18.67 -13.22 -21.88
N LEU A 323 17.88 -12.32 -21.37
CA LEU A 323 18.23 -11.45 -20.26
C LEU A 323 17.63 -12.02 -18.97
N GLU A 324 18.45 -12.12 -17.93
CA GLU A 324 18.02 -12.57 -16.60
C GLU A 324 18.30 -11.47 -15.58
N ALA A 325 17.24 -10.91 -15.00
CA ALA A 325 17.31 -9.88 -13.97
C ALA A 325 16.90 -10.48 -12.62
N CYS A 326 17.76 -10.34 -11.63
CA CYS A 326 17.59 -10.95 -10.31
C CYS A 326 17.64 -9.90 -9.21
N ALA A 327 16.74 -10.01 -8.25
CA ALA A 327 16.78 -9.22 -7.04
C ALA A 327 16.63 -10.10 -5.80
N LYS A 328 17.26 -9.66 -4.71
CA LYS A 328 17.15 -10.28 -3.39
C LYS A 328 16.96 -9.17 -2.37
N TYR A 329 15.97 -9.30 -1.49
CA TYR A 329 15.72 -8.31 -0.46
C TYR A 329 16.75 -8.41 0.67
N ARG A 330 17.27 -7.26 1.11
CA ARG A 330 18.14 -7.13 2.27
C ARG A 330 17.36 -6.46 3.41
N PRO A 331 16.77 -7.24 4.33
CA PRO A 331 16.04 -6.67 5.45
C PRO A 331 16.98 -5.84 6.32
N SER A 332 16.48 -4.71 6.79
CA SER A 332 17.17 -3.92 7.81
C SER A 332 17.31 -4.75 9.10
N ALA A 333 18.42 -4.60 9.81
CA ALA A 333 18.61 -5.23 11.12
C ALA A 333 17.51 -4.83 12.14
N ARG A 334 16.86 -3.69 11.91
CA ARG A 334 15.76 -3.18 12.73
C ARG A 334 14.39 -3.79 12.39
N GLU A 335 14.26 -4.38 11.20
CA GLU A 335 13.00 -4.92 10.69
C GLU A 335 13.26 -6.22 9.91
N PRO A 336 13.47 -7.34 10.60
CA PRO A 336 13.73 -8.62 9.95
C PRO A 336 12.45 -9.12 9.28
N ARG A 337 12.32 -8.88 7.98
CA ARG A 337 11.25 -9.42 7.13
C ARG A 337 11.78 -10.59 6.31
N SER A 338 10.93 -11.57 6.04
CA SER A 338 11.24 -12.68 5.14
C SER A 338 11.28 -12.28 3.67
N GLY A 339 10.74 -11.10 3.34
CA GLY A 339 10.71 -10.50 2.01
C GLY A 339 10.34 -9.03 2.04
N SER A 340 10.44 -8.36 0.90
CA SER A 340 10.03 -6.96 0.72
C SER A 340 8.50 -6.81 0.81
N ALA A 341 8.04 -5.57 0.92
CA ALA A 341 6.69 -5.19 0.52
C ALA A 341 6.57 -5.27 -1.01
N HIS A 342 5.39 -4.87 -1.54
CA HIS A 342 5.16 -4.78 -2.99
C HIS A 342 6.28 -3.98 -3.66
N ALA A 343 6.98 -4.63 -4.59
CA ALA A 343 8.15 -4.08 -5.26
C ALA A 343 7.92 -3.94 -6.77
N VAL A 344 8.64 -3.00 -7.35
CA VAL A 344 8.70 -2.81 -8.80
C VAL A 344 10.13 -3.09 -9.25
N MET A 345 10.26 -3.98 -10.27
CA MET A 345 11.48 -4.14 -11.04
C MET A 345 11.34 -3.39 -12.36
N ASP A 346 12.18 -2.41 -12.58
CA ASP A 346 12.27 -1.65 -13.82
C ASP A 346 13.58 -2.03 -14.53
N ILE A 347 13.44 -2.75 -15.64
CA ILE A 347 14.54 -3.29 -16.43
C ILE A 347 14.62 -2.50 -17.73
N GLY A 348 15.53 -1.54 -17.80
CA GLY A 348 15.83 -0.82 -19.04
C GLY A 348 16.49 -1.75 -20.06
N LEU A 349 16.09 -1.63 -21.30
CA LEU A 349 16.71 -2.30 -22.45
C LEU A 349 17.60 -1.32 -23.20
N VAL A 350 18.71 -1.83 -23.74
CA VAL A 350 19.58 -0.99 -24.59
C VAL A 350 18.86 -0.62 -25.89
N SER A 351 19.20 0.52 -26.46
CA SER A 351 18.56 1.03 -27.69
C SER A 351 18.59 0.01 -28.82
N GLY A 352 17.46 -0.20 -29.47
CA GLY A 352 17.32 -1.15 -30.58
C GLY A 352 17.02 -2.59 -30.15
N VAL A 353 16.84 -2.85 -28.87
CA VAL A 353 16.51 -4.18 -28.30
C VAL A 353 15.10 -4.16 -27.73
N GLU A 354 14.36 -5.22 -27.97
CA GLU A 354 13.00 -5.45 -27.46
C GLU A 354 12.89 -6.76 -26.71
N ALA A 355 12.06 -6.78 -25.66
CA ALA A 355 11.72 -7.99 -24.91
C ALA A 355 10.62 -8.78 -25.60
N ASN A 356 10.70 -10.12 -25.56
CA ASN A 356 9.61 -10.96 -26.07
C ASN A 356 8.43 -10.95 -25.07
N PRO A 357 7.26 -10.44 -25.45
CA PRO A 357 6.10 -10.34 -24.56
C PRO A 357 5.53 -11.72 -24.17
N GLU A 358 5.70 -12.74 -25.00
CA GLU A 358 5.21 -14.09 -24.70
C GLU A 358 5.94 -14.69 -23.48
N ASP A 359 7.24 -14.42 -23.34
CA ASP A 359 8.02 -14.92 -22.21
C ASP A 359 7.59 -14.25 -20.88
N LEU A 360 7.11 -13.01 -20.93
CA LEU A 360 6.63 -12.28 -19.77
C LEU A 360 5.21 -12.68 -19.38
N SER A 361 4.35 -12.99 -20.34
CA SER A 361 2.99 -13.49 -20.09
C SER A 361 2.98 -14.89 -19.47
N THR A 362 3.99 -15.70 -19.79
CA THR A 362 4.18 -17.05 -19.26
C THR A 362 5.27 -17.14 -18.19
N ALA A 363 5.77 -16.00 -17.66
CA ALA A 363 6.91 -15.92 -16.77
C ALA A 363 6.76 -16.89 -15.58
N SER A 364 7.14 -18.12 -15.85
CA SER A 364 7.40 -19.13 -14.84
C SER A 364 8.71 -18.75 -14.16
N ILE A 365 8.65 -18.49 -12.88
CA ILE A 365 9.81 -18.33 -12.01
C ILE A 365 10.61 -19.62 -12.14
N GLN A 366 11.72 -19.57 -12.84
CA GLN A 366 12.69 -20.67 -12.83
C GLN A 366 13.37 -20.65 -11.47
N GLU A 367 12.77 -21.32 -10.48
CA GLU A 367 13.49 -21.68 -9.27
C GLU A 367 14.64 -22.63 -9.64
N TRP A 368 15.80 -22.34 -9.16
CA TRP A 368 16.98 -23.22 -9.20
C TRP A 368 16.76 -24.49 -8.35
N PHE A 369 15.85 -25.36 -8.74
CA PHE A 369 15.65 -26.67 -8.12
C PHE A 369 16.20 -27.83 -8.95
N PHE A 370 17.05 -27.55 -9.94
CA PHE A 370 17.58 -28.57 -10.88
C PHE A 370 18.77 -29.42 -10.44
N PRO A 371 19.42 -29.30 -9.28
CA PRO A 371 20.45 -30.32 -8.94
C PRO A 371 19.91 -31.60 -8.28
N TYR A 372 18.66 -31.63 -7.77
CA TYR A 372 18.17 -32.79 -7.03
C TYR A 372 17.29 -33.76 -7.81
N CYS A 373 16.80 -33.42 -8.99
CA CYS A 373 16.01 -34.33 -9.83
C CYS A 373 16.79 -35.31 -10.68
N LEU A 374 18.12 -35.22 -10.70
CA LEU A 374 18.98 -36.05 -11.59
C LEU A 374 19.56 -37.33 -10.96
N TYR A 375 19.12 -37.70 -9.75
CA TYR A 375 19.71 -38.87 -9.05
C TYR A 375 18.69 -39.95 -8.63
N MET A 376 17.62 -40.18 -9.39
CA MET A 376 16.75 -41.33 -9.15
C MET A 376 16.49 -42.10 -10.45
N THR A 377 17.14 -43.25 -10.54
CA THR A 377 17.02 -44.25 -11.61
C THR A 377 15.92 -45.25 -11.26
N GLU A 378 14.65 -44.91 -11.50
CA GLU A 378 13.56 -45.88 -11.68
C GLU A 378 12.39 -45.23 -12.40
N LEU A 379 12.06 -45.79 -13.58
CA LEU A 379 11.14 -45.20 -14.58
C LEU A 379 9.71 -44.96 -14.10
N GLN A 380 9.25 -45.62 -13.05
CA GLN A 380 7.90 -45.50 -12.51
C GLN A 380 7.72 -44.29 -11.58
N TYR A 381 8.78 -43.88 -10.90
CA TYR A 381 8.79 -42.69 -10.06
C TYR A 381 8.95 -41.40 -10.89
N LEU A 382 9.64 -41.53 -12.05
CA LEU A 382 9.88 -40.38 -12.93
C LEU A 382 8.57 -39.79 -13.51
N LEU A 383 7.63 -40.64 -13.90
CA LEU A 383 6.32 -40.21 -14.43
C LEU A 383 5.45 -39.56 -13.32
N PHE A 384 5.50 -40.09 -12.10
CA PHE A 384 4.76 -39.52 -10.98
C PHE A 384 5.39 -38.18 -10.53
N PHE A 385 6.71 -38.07 -10.55
CA PHE A 385 7.42 -36.84 -10.19
C PHE A 385 7.29 -35.74 -11.26
N ILE A 386 7.35 -36.12 -12.56
CA ILE A 386 7.14 -35.19 -13.66
C ILE A 386 5.67 -34.70 -13.65
N PHE A 387 4.72 -35.58 -13.35
CA PHE A 387 3.30 -35.21 -13.25
C PHE A 387 3.03 -34.35 -12.02
N PHE A 388 3.69 -34.61 -10.89
CA PHE A 388 3.57 -33.82 -9.67
C PHE A 388 4.28 -32.47 -9.78
N CYS A 389 5.46 -32.40 -10.38
CA CYS A 389 6.12 -31.13 -10.71
C CYS A 389 5.34 -30.32 -11.76
N ALA A 390 4.76 -30.98 -12.78
CA ALA A 390 3.91 -30.32 -13.77
C ALA A 390 2.58 -29.84 -13.15
N LEU A 391 2.00 -30.60 -12.21
CA LEU A 391 0.80 -30.16 -11.48
C LEU A 391 1.08 -29.01 -10.51
N GLN A 392 2.25 -28.99 -9.85
CA GLN A 392 2.66 -27.86 -9.02
C GLN A 392 2.98 -26.59 -9.84
N LEU A 393 3.50 -26.76 -11.04
CA LEU A 393 3.71 -25.68 -12.01
C LEU A 393 2.38 -25.16 -12.63
N ALA A 394 1.39 -26.05 -12.76
CA ALA A 394 0.06 -25.69 -13.30
C ALA A 394 -0.92 -25.15 -12.23
N SER A 395 -0.65 -25.35 -10.95
CA SER A 395 -1.55 -24.96 -9.86
C SER A 395 -1.28 -23.56 -9.34
N GLY A 396 -0.95 -22.57 -10.17
CA GLY A 396 -1.15 -21.12 -9.96
C GLY A 396 -0.95 -20.49 -8.56
N VAL A 397 -0.29 -21.17 -7.61
CA VAL A 397 -0.22 -20.76 -6.21
C VAL A 397 0.90 -19.76 -5.95
N ASP A 398 1.87 -19.61 -6.86
CA ASP A 398 3.00 -18.70 -6.71
C ASP A 398 3.17 -17.75 -7.91
N GLN A 399 2.13 -17.03 -8.31
CA GLN A 399 2.32 -15.87 -9.18
C GLN A 399 2.97 -14.73 -8.36
N LEU A 400 4.29 -14.75 -8.26
CA LEU A 400 5.07 -13.68 -7.63
C LEU A 400 5.05 -12.40 -8.48
N ILE A 401 4.88 -12.52 -9.80
CA ILE A 401 4.69 -11.38 -10.71
C ILE A 401 3.20 -11.13 -10.84
N ALA A 402 2.77 -10.00 -10.33
CA ALA A 402 1.38 -9.61 -10.32
C ALA A 402 0.92 -8.98 -11.62
N ASP A 403 1.80 -8.22 -12.26
CA ASP A 403 1.55 -7.54 -13.52
C ASP A 403 2.86 -7.14 -14.19
N TYR A 404 2.83 -6.90 -15.51
CA TYR A 404 3.96 -6.39 -16.25
C TYR A 404 3.54 -5.39 -17.32
N GLU A 405 4.42 -4.45 -17.63
CA GLU A 405 4.26 -3.46 -18.69
C GLU A 405 5.56 -3.35 -19.48
N ILE A 406 5.46 -3.29 -20.81
CA ILE A 406 6.58 -2.97 -21.70
C ILE A 406 6.31 -1.57 -22.25
N LYS A 407 7.16 -0.61 -21.89
CA LYS A 407 6.97 0.79 -22.28
C LYS A 407 8.31 1.50 -22.43
N ASP A 408 8.45 2.25 -23.51
CA ASP A 408 9.59 3.13 -23.78
C ASP A 408 10.97 2.45 -23.63
N GLY A 409 11.09 1.18 -24.02
CA GLY A 409 12.32 0.40 -23.87
C GLY A 409 12.57 -0.14 -22.47
N HIS A 410 11.57 -0.13 -21.60
CA HIS A 410 11.61 -0.70 -20.26
C HIS A 410 10.65 -1.88 -20.13
N VAL A 411 11.07 -2.90 -19.38
CA VAL A 411 10.22 -3.97 -18.85
C VAL A 411 9.98 -3.69 -17.38
N ILE A 412 8.77 -3.33 -17.04
CA ILE A 412 8.35 -2.96 -15.69
C ILE A 412 7.55 -4.12 -15.12
N LEU A 413 8.02 -4.72 -14.04
CA LEU A 413 7.38 -5.85 -13.38
C LEU A 413 6.89 -5.44 -12.00
N GLN A 414 5.64 -5.75 -11.70
CA GLN A 414 5.07 -5.60 -10.37
C GLN A 414 5.16 -6.93 -9.63
N ILE A 415 5.82 -6.93 -8.48
CA ILE A 415 6.15 -8.12 -7.70
C ILE A 415 5.57 -7.99 -6.31
N ASP A 416 4.83 -9.00 -5.86
CA ASP A 416 4.17 -8.96 -4.55
C ASP A 416 5.17 -8.91 -3.39
N SER A 417 6.28 -9.67 -3.49
CA SER A 417 7.36 -9.64 -2.51
C SER A 417 8.64 -10.22 -3.10
N VAL A 418 9.77 -9.55 -2.90
CA VAL A 418 11.10 -10.07 -3.20
C VAL A 418 11.64 -10.78 -1.96
N PRO A 419 11.98 -12.08 -2.02
CA PRO A 419 12.41 -12.83 -0.84
C PRO A 419 13.79 -12.38 -0.32
N ALA A 420 13.99 -12.50 1.02
CA ALA A 420 15.24 -12.13 1.67
C ALA A 420 16.27 -13.28 1.69
N HIS A 421 15.83 -14.53 1.53
CA HIS A 421 16.70 -15.71 1.67
C HIS A 421 17.26 -16.22 0.33
N LYS A 422 16.63 -15.85 -0.80
CA LYS A 422 17.03 -16.26 -2.15
C LYS A 422 16.85 -15.14 -3.15
N PHE A 423 17.53 -15.23 -4.31
CA PHE A 423 17.27 -14.35 -5.44
C PHE A 423 15.95 -14.74 -6.12
N LEU A 424 15.15 -13.74 -6.42
CA LEU A 424 14.07 -13.82 -7.38
C LEU A 424 14.61 -13.39 -8.73
N CYS A 425 14.59 -14.29 -9.72
CA CYS A 425 15.10 -14.02 -11.06
C CYS A 425 13.98 -14.08 -12.09
N VAL A 426 13.93 -13.10 -12.95
CA VAL A 426 13.04 -13.06 -14.12
C VAL A 426 13.87 -13.08 -15.37
N GLY A 427 13.59 -14.03 -16.26
CA GLY A 427 14.32 -14.19 -17.50
C GLY A 427 13.40 -14.21 -18.72
N PHE A 428 13.74 -13.42 -19.72
CA PHE A 428 13.01 -13.30 -20.98
C PHE A 428 13.95 -13.21 -22.17
N ARG A 429 13.50 -13.62 -23.36
CA ARG A 429 14.24 -13.47 -24.61
C ARG A 429 14.24 -12.01 -25.05
N ILE A 430 15.33 -11.60 -25.64
CA ILE A 430 15.52 -10.28 -26.25
C ILE A 430 15.84 -10.41 -27.75
N SER A 431 15.29 -9.52 -28.54
CA SER A 431 15.48 -9.44 -30.00
C SER A 431 16.04 -8.09 -30.40
N GLU A 432 16.95 -8.08 -31.39
CA GLU A 432 17.48 -6.84 -31.97
C GLU A 432 16.52 -6.38 -33.08
N LEU A 433 15.93 -5.18 -32.92
CA LEU A 433 15.09 -4.56 -33.93
C LEU A 433 15.94 -3.81 -34.97
N PHE A 434 16.97 -3.13 -34.50
CA PHE A 434 17.92 -2.42 -35.34
C PHE A 434 19.23 -2.17 -34.62
N ARG A 435 20.32 -2.09 -35.36
CA ARG A 435 21.66 -1.84 -34.81
C ARG A 435 21.92 -0.37 -34.58
N VAL A 436 22.41 -0.05 -33.38
CA VAL A 436 22.84 1.30 -33.01
C VAL A 436 24.36 1.33 -32.87
N GLY A 437 24.98 2.36 -33.44
CA GLY A 437 26.45 2.47 -33.44
C GLY A 437 27.06 2.77 -32.09
N MET A 438 26.32 3.43 -31.19
CA MET A 438 26.69 3.65 -29.78
C MET A 438 25.52 3.27 -28.90
N LEU A 439 25.72 2.28 -28.03
CA LEU A 439 24.74 1.85 -27.05
C LEU A 439 24.92 2.66 -25.77
N ASN A 440 23.87 3.26 -25.26
CA ASN A 440 23.87 3.77 -23.91
C ASN A 440 23.66 2.63 -22.92
N PRO A 441 24.34 2.66 -21.76
CA PRO A 441 24.11 1.67 -20.71
C PRO A 441 22.65 1.71 -20.27
N ALA A 442 22.05 0.55 -20.13
CA ALA A 442 20.69 0.41 -19.61
C ALA A 442 20.72 0.27 -18.09
N THR A 443 19.67 0.73 -17.43
CA THR A 443 19.54 0.69 -15.99
C THR A 443 18.59 -0.42 -15.56
N PHE A 444 18.96 -1.13 -14.49
CA PHE A 444 18.09 -2.05 -13.77
C PHE A 444 17.83 -1.50 -12.38
N THR A 445 16.58 -1.20 -12.07
CA THR A 445 16.18 -0.56 -10.83
C THR A 445 15.14 -1.42 -10.11
N VAL A 446 15.27 -1.55 -8.79
CA VAL A 446 14.29 -2.21 -7.94
C VAL A 446 13.98 -1.31 -6.75
N TYR A 447 12.69 -1.18 -6.45
CA TYR A 447 12.24 -0.39 -5.31
C TYR A 447 10.92 -0.91 -4.74
N GLU A 448 10.70 -0.69 -3.44
CA GLU A 448 9.38 -0.92 -2.85
C GLU A 448 8.42 0.18 -3.31
N TYR A 449 7.26 -0.20 -3.86
CA TYR A 449 6.30 0.73 -4.48
C TYR A 449 5.89 1.89 -3.54
N HIS A 450 5.67 1.59 -2.27
CA HIS A 450 5.26 2.58 -1.27
C HIS A 450 6.43 3.21 -0.50
N ALA A 451 7.66 2.75 -0.73
CA ALA A 451 8.87 3.26 -0.09
C ALA A 451 10.03 3.29 -1.08
N PRO A 452 10.00 4.17 -2.09
CA PRO A 452 10.96 4.18 -3.17
C PRO A 452 12.36 4.67 -2.72
N GLY A 453 13.00 3.92 -1.82
CA GLY A 453 14.45 3.94 -1.67
C GLY A 453 15.03 3.18 -2.85
N MET A 454 15.36 3.87 -3.93
CA MET A 454 15.76 3.24 -5.19
C MET A 454 17.12 2.57 -5.09
N CYS A 455 17.17 1.30 -5.49
CA CYS A 455 18.40 0.59 -5.76
C CYS A 455 18.53 0.42 -7.28
N SER A 456 19.60 0.92 -7.85
CA SER A 456 19.89 0.77 -9.28
C SER A 456 21.23 0.10 -9.49
N SER A 457 21.32 -0.80 -10.47
CA SER A 457 22.57 -1.28 -11.06
C SER A 457 22.59 -0.89 -12.54
N SER A 458 23.70 -0.39 -13.04
CA SER A 458 23.90 -0.19 -14.47
C SER A 458 24.43 -1.47 -15.09
N SER A 459 23.81 -1.95 -16.16
CA SER A 459 24.41 -3.00 -17.01
C SER A 459 25.21 -2.34 -18.14
N HIS A 460 26.44 -2.78 -18.29
CA HIS A 460 27.28 -2.43 -19.43
C HIS A 460 27.02 -3.35 -20.63
#